data_b363583a88edcb355d3c83e358d24e88
#
_entry.id   b363583a88edcb355d3c83e358d24e88
#
_cell.length_a   1.000
_cell.length_b   1.000
_cell.length_c   1.000
_cell.angle_alpha   90.00
_cell.angle_beta   90.00
_cell.angle_gamma   90.00
#
_symmetry.space_group_name_H-M   'P 1'
#
loop_
_entity.id
_entity.type
_entity.pdbx_description
1 polymer ?
#
loop_
_entity_poly.entity_id
_entity_poly.type
_entity_poly.pdbx_seq_one_letter_code
_entity_poly.pdbx_strand_id
1 'polypeptide(L)'
;IHIALKLNSLTRFIFPEVDDPVLNYLNDDGSIVEPEYYVPIIPFALINGISGIGTGFSCSIAPYNPKQIIEYLQDKLKKKDTEKYDFIPYYEGFKGTVRRLEENKFLIKGCYEKVGDDKIRITELPVGTWTMPYTSFLETLVDGVVDNKTGKRGAPVLKDISSICTEVNVDITVTFPKGKLNVLEDSVDAFGCNGVEKLLKFCLLYTSPSPRDGRI
;
A
#
# COMPACT_ATOMS: atom_id res chain seq x y z
N ILE A 1 16.63 -22.38 16.76
CA ILE A 1 15.85 -22.44 15.51
C ILE A 1 16.83 -22.22 14.36
N HIS A 2 17.02 -23.19 13.49
CA HIS A 2 17.84 -23.04 12.30
C HIS A 2 16.93 -22.55 11.17
N ILE A 3 17.21 -21.34 10.65
CA ILE A 3 16.52 -20.80 9.49
C ILE A 3 17.38 -21.13 8.25
N ALA A 4 16.84 -21.93 7.35
CA ALA A 4 17.47 -22.19 6.06
C ALA A 4 17.06 -21.07 5.08
N LEU A 5 18.02 -20.34 4.55
CA LEU A 5 17.80 -19.33 3.51
C LEU A 5 18.16 -19.91 2.14
N LYS A 6 17.33 -19.60 1.15
CA LYS A 6 17.58 -19.96 -0.25
C LYS A 6 17.34 -18.73 -1.13
N LEU A 7 18.27 -18.47 -2.03
CA LEU A 7 18.08 -17.41 -3.03
C LEU A 7 16.92 -17.76 -3.97
N ASN A 8 16.11 -16.76 -4.28
CA ASN A 8 15.05 -16.87 -5.28
C ASN A 8 15.69 -17.13 -6.67
N SER A 9 15.01 -17.91 -7.50
CA SER A 9 15.48 -18.18 -8.88
C SER A 9 15.63 -16.92 -9.74
N LEU A 10 14.87 -15.85 -9.44
CA LEU A 10 14.97 -14.56 -10.13
C LEU A 10 16.23 -13.77 -9.77
N THR A 11 16.93 -14.10 -8.68
CA THR A 11 18.07 -13.32 -8.20
C THR A 11 19.14 -13.18 -9.28
N ARG A 12 19.49 -14.26 -9.98
CA ARG A 12 20.52 -14.25 -11.04
C ARG A 12 20.05 -13.66 -12.36
N PHE A 13 18.73 -13.42 -12.53
CA PHE A 13 18.22 -12.60 -13.63
C PHE A 13 18.32 -11.10 -13.33
N ILE A 14 18.19 -10.71 -12.05
CA ILE A 14 18.29 -9.31 -11.61
C ILE A 14 19.74 -8.89 -11.41
N PHE A 15 20.57 -9.78 -10.90
CA PHE A 15 22.00 -9.61 -10.63
C PHE A 15 22.78 -10.67 -11.41
N PRO A 16 23.14 -10.41 -12.69
CA PRO A 16 23.79 -11.39 -13.54
C PRO A 16 25.15 -11.79 -13.00
N GLU A 17 25.48 -13.08 -13.11
CA GLU A 17 26.77 -13.63 -12.65
C GLU A 17 27.97 -13.04 -13.41
N VAL A 18 27.76 -12.63 -14.67
CA VAL A 18 28.79 -12.01 -15.50
C VAL A 18 29.28 -10.67 -14.95
N ASP A 19 28.52 -10.03 -14.07
CA ASP A 19 28.90 -8.77 -13.43
C ASP A 19 29.72 -8.98 -12.15
N ASP A 20 29.68 -10.18 -11.55
CA ASP A 20 30.40 -10.48 -10.31
C ASP A 20 31.90 -10.11 -10.38
N PRO A 21 32.66 -10.38 -11.44
CA PRO A 21 34.09 -10.06 -11.51
C PRO A 21 34.43 -8.55 -11.57
N VAL A 22 33.46 -7.69 -11.88
CA VAL A 22 33.67 -6.23 -11.99
C VAL A 22 33.22 -5.45 -10.78
N LEU A 23 32.63 -6.15 -9.77
CA LEU A 23 32.21 -5.54 -8.52
C LEU A 23 33.40 -5.31 -7.58
N ASN A 24 33.34 -4.27 -6.75
CA ASN A 24 34.30 -4.02 -5.69
C ASN A 24 33.88 -4.80 -4.45
N TYR A 25 34.71 -5.72 -4.02
CA TYR A 25 34.46 -6.57 -2.86
C TYR A 25 35.11 -6.02 -1.59
N LEU A 26 34.41 -6.13 -0.47
CA LEU A 26 34.97 -5.85 0.85
C LEU A 26 35.93 -6.96 1.26
N ASN A 27 36.95 -6.56 2.03
CA ASN A 27 37.91 -7.49 2.60
C ASN A 27 37.78 -7.45 4.13
N ASP A 28 37.49 -8.58 4.73
CA ASP A 28 37.39 -8.76 6.16
C ASP A 28 38.52 -9.72 6.61
N ASP A 29 39.53 -9.18 7.28
CA ASP A 29 40.71 -9.90 7.76
C ASP A 29 41.40 -10.84 6.73
N GLY A 30 41.48 -10.36 5.47
CA GLY A 30 42.09 -11.12 4.37
C GLY A 30 41.13 -12.03 3.60
N SER A 31 39.86 -12.11 4.00
CA SER A 31 38.82 -12.84 3.29
C SER A 31 37.97 -11.86 2.46
N ILE A 32 37.71 -12.22 1.20
CA ILE A 32 36.77 -11.48 0.35
C ILE A 32 35.38 -11.89 0.78
N VAL A 33 34.57 -10.89 1.12
CA VAL A 33 33.16 -11.07 1.56
C VAL A 33 32.19 -10.53 0.50
N GLU A 34 31.17 -9.78 0.88
CA GLU A 34 30.20 -9.20 -0.03
C GLU A 34 30.80 -8.02 -0.84
N PRO A 35 30.21 -7.66 -1.99
CA PRO A 35 30.56 -6.43 -2.68
C PRO A 35 30.04 -5.19 -1.91
N GLU A 36 30.70 -4.04 -2.08
CA GLU A 36 30.28 -2.76 -1.48
C GLU A 36 28.80 -2.45 -1.79
N TYR A 37 28.38 -2.78 -3.01
CA TYR A 37 26.97 -2.68 -3.45
C TYR A 37 26.73 -3.59 -4.65
N TYR A 38 25.48 -4.00 -4.83
CA TYR A 38 25.02 -4.75 -6.00
C TYR A 38 24.38 -3.83 -7.02
N VAL A 39 24.57 -4.12 -8.32
CA VAL A 39 23.98 -3.36 -9.41
C VAL A 39 22.93 -4.23 -10.12
N PRO A 40 21.64 -4.01 -9.86
CA PRO A 40 20.59 -4.73 -10.57
C PRO A 40 20.43 -4.19 -11.99
N ILE A 41 20.06 -5.06 -12.95
CA ILE A 41 19.82 -4.66 -14.36
C ILE A 41 18.58 -3.77 -14.52
N ILE A 42 17.73 -3.69 -13.51
CA ILE A 42 16.52 -2.86 -13.47
C ILE A 42 16.50 -2.08 -12.15
N PRO A 43 15.85 -0.91 -12.06
CA PRO A 43 15.79 -0.12 -10.83
C PRO A 43 14.95 -0.83 -9.76
N PHE A 44 15.57 -1.77 -9.05
CA PHE A 44 14.90 -2.65 -8.09
C PHE A 44 14.21 -1.89 -6.96
N ALA A 45 14.73 -0.73 -6.59
CA ALA A 45 14.10 0.19 -5.64
C ALA A 45 12.68 0.60 -6.03
N LEU A 46 12.43 0.80 -7.34
CA LEU A 46 11.10 1.13 -7.86
C LEU A 46 10.18 -0.08 -7.98
N ILE A 47 10.74 -1.29 -8.09
CA ILE A 47 9.93 -2.51 -8.17
C ILE A 47 9.49 -2.96 -6.78
N ASN A 48 10.43 -2.98 -5.84
CA ASN A 48 10.18 -3.48 -4.48
C ASN A 48 9.57 -2.41 -3.56
N GLY A 49 9.74 -1.13 -3.92
CA GLY A 49 9.49 -0.02 -3.04
C GLY A 49 10.57 0.09 -1.95
N ILE A 50 10.65 1.24 -1.32
CA ILE A 50 11.55 1.49 -0.19
C ILE A 50 10.77 2.25 0.88
N SER A 51 10.94 1.83 2.12
CA SER A 51 10.49 2.59 3.29
C SER A 51 11.59 2.57 4.34
N GLY A 52 12.01 3.73 4.76
CA GLY A 52 13.06 3.86 5.77
C GLY A 52 13.03 5.19 6.48
N ILE A 53 13.42 5.17 7.75
CA ILE A 53 13.51 6.35 8.61
C ILE A 53 15.00 6.63 8.84
N GLY A 54 15.43 7.86 8.52
CA GLY A 54 16.75 8.38 8.86
C GLY A 54 16.64 9.45 9.94
N THR A 55 17.79 9.90 10.48
CA THR A 55 17.82 11.00 11.45
C THR A 55 17.32 12.29 10.79
N GLY A 56 16.10 12.71 11.13
CA GLY A 56 15.47 13.92 10.57
C GLY A 56 14.89 13.75 9.15
N PHE A 57 14.90 12.54 8.59
CA PHE A 57 14.40 12.25 7.25
C PHE A 57 13.61 10.95 7.22
N SER A 58 12.64 10.87 6.31
CA SER A 58 12.00 9.61 5.96
C SER A 58 11.99 9.46 4.44
N CYS A 59 12.19 8.24 3.95
CA CYS A 59 12.06 7.91 2.55
C CYS A 59 10.93 6.89 2.39
N SER A 60 9.99 7.16 1.49
CA SER A 60 8.94 6.22 1.13
C SER A 60 8.76 6.25 -0.37
N ILE A 61 9.12 5.17 -1.03
CA ILE A 61 8.96 4.97 -2.47
C ILE A 61 7.97 3.82 -2.65
N ALA A 62 6.86 4.08 -3.32
CA ALA A 62 5.90 3.04 -3.65
C ALA A 62 6.49 2.05 -4.66
N PRO A 63 6.07 0.78 -4.65
CA PRO A 63 6.40 -0.18 -5.69
C PRO A 63 5.63 0.13 -6.97
N TYR A 64 6.24 -0.16 -8.12
CA TYR A 64 5.66 0.00 -9.45
C TYR A 64 5.72 -1.31 -10.23
N ASN A 65 4.86 -1.43 -11.25
CA ASN A 65 4.79 -2.64 -12.07
C ASN A 65 6.12 -2.90 -12.81
N PRO A 66 6.80 -4.03 -12.55
CA PRO A 66 8.09 -4.34 -13.17
C PRO A 66 8.00 -4.43 -14.70
N LYS A 67 6.91 -4.93 -15.25
CA LYS A 67 6.73 -5.01 -16.72
C LYS A 67 6.72 -3.62 -17.34
N GLN A 68 5.99 -2.69 -16.75
CA GLN A 68 5.93 -1.29 -17.23
C GLN A 68 7.29 -0.60 -17.15
N ILE A 69 8.06 -0.86 -16.07
CA ILE A 69 9.42 -0.32 -15.92
C ILE A 69 10.34 -0.90 -17.01
N ILE A 70 10.28 -2.20 -17.27
CA ILE A 70 11.09 -2.85 -18.31
C ILE A 70 10.74 -2.28 -19.70
N GLU A 71 9.48 -2.16 -20.03
CA GLU A 71 9.03 -1.58 -21.31
C GLU A 71 9.50 -0.13 -21.48
N TYR A 72 9.36 0.68 -20.42
CA TYR A 72 9.87 2.05 -20.40
C TYR A 72 11.36 2.12 -20.67
N LEU A 73 12.16 1.29 -19.98
CA LEU A 73 13.62 1.25 -20.17
C LEU A 73 14.00 0.79 -21.58
N GLN A 74 13.32 -0.22 -22.12
CA GLN A 74 13.54 -0.69 -23.48
C GLN A 74 13.22 0.38 -24.53
N ASP A 75 12.12 1.10 -24.35
CA ASP A 75 11.73 2.18 -25.27
C ASP A 75 12.72 3.36 -25.16
N LYS A 76 13.17 3.69 -23.96
CA LYS A 76 14.19 4.74 -23.72
C LYS A 76 15.51 4.39 -24.38
N LEU A 77 15.98 3.15 -24.27
CA LEU A 77 17.20 2.67 -24.94
C LEU A 77 17.07 2.72 -26.47
N LYS A 78 15.87 2.46 -27.00
CA LYS A 78 15.57 2.54 -28.44
C LYS A 78 15.28 3.98 -28.90
N LYS A 79 15.45 4.98 -28.02
CA LYS A 79 15.16 6.42 -28.28
C LYS A 79 13.73 6.67 -28.75
N LYS A 80 12.77 5.87 -28.31
CA LYS A 80 11.35 6.08 -28.55
C LYS A 80 10.76 7.05 -27.54
N ASP A 81 9.57 7.57 -27.86
CA ASP A 81 8.79 8.38 -26.95
C ASP A 81 8.41 7.60 -25.69
N THR A 82 8.71 8.17 -24.53
CA THR A 82 8.44 7.62 -23.20
C THR A 82 7.41 8.41 -22.40
N GLU A 83 6.84 9.50 -22.94
CA GLU A 83 5.81 10.32 -22.27
C GLU A 83 4.48 9.57 -22.08
N LYS A 84 4.27 8.51 -22.84
CA LYS A 84 3.08 7.64 -22.74
C LYS A 84 2.99 6.83 -21.44
N TYR A 85 4.10 6.72 -20.68
CA TYR A 85 4.13 5.91 -19.46
C TYR A 85 3.65 6.71 -18.26
N ASP A 86 2.51 6.32 -17.69
CA ASP A 86 2.00 6.82 -16.42
C ASP A 86 2.28 5.79 -15.32
N PHE A 87 3.25 6.09 -14.47
CA PHE A 87 3.63 5.21 -13.37
C PHE A 87 2.71 5.42 -12.17
N ILE A 88 1.84 4.46 -11.92
CA ILE A 88 0.94 4.40 -10.76
C ILE A 88 1.46 3.32 -9.81
N PRO A 89 1.46 3.55 -8.48
CA PRO A 89 1.81 2.52 -7.51
C PRO A 89 1.07 1.21 -7.77
N TYR A 90 1.82 0.11 -7.76
CA TYR A 90 1.31 -1.22 -8.08
C TYR A 90 1.59 -2.19 -6.93
N TYR A 91 0.58 -2.92 -6.54
CA TYR A 91 0.66 -3.91 -5.49
C TYR A 91 0.10 -5.22 -6.01
N GLU A 92 0.97 -6.25 -6.08
CA GLU A 92 0.59 -7.57 -6.59
C GLU A 92 -0.52 -8.20 -5.74
N GLY A 93 -1.58 -8.68 -6.41
CA GLY A 93 -2.73 -9.30 -5.75
C GLY A 93 -3.72 -8.34 -5.11
N PHE A 94 -3.44 -7.03 -5.08
CA PHE A 94 -4.38 -6.03 -4.55
C PHE A 94 -5.59 -5.90 -5.47
N LYS A 95 -6.78 -6.11 -4.91
CA LYS A 95 -8.06 -6.08 -5.65
C LYS A 95 -8.69 -4.68 -5.69
N GLY A 96 -8.21 -3.77 -4.85
CA GLY A 96 -8.68 -2.40 -4.79
C GLY A 96 -8.20 -1.54 -5.96
N THR A 97 -8.41 -0.24 -5.86
CA THR A 97 -8.03 0.72 -6.91
C THR A 97 -6.98 1.68 -6.41
N VAL A 98 -6.03 2.01 -7.29
CA VAL A 98 -5.05 3.08 -7.08
C VAL A 98 -5.24 4.09 -8.20
N ARG A 99 -5.48 5.34 -7.86
CA ARG A 99 -5.71 6.42 -8.83
C ARG A 99 -4.82 7.62 -8.52
N ARG A 100 -4.19 8.19 -9.54
CA ARG A 100 -3.46 9.45 -9.42
C ARG A 100 -4.44 10.60 -9.22
N LEU A 101 -4.20 11.44 -8.23
CA LEU A 101 -4.92 12.70 -8.02
C LEU A 101 -4.08 13.90 -8.47
N GLU A 102 -2.81 13.90 -8.11
CA GLU A 102 -1.81 14.91 -8.46
C GLU A 102 -0.49 14.19 -8.76
N GLU A 103 0.53 14.92 -9.16
CA GLU A 103 1.83 14.36 -9.57
C GLU A 103 2.40 13.33 -8.57
N ASN A 104 2.32 13.63 -7.27
CA ASN A 104 2.86 12.79 -6.20
C ASN A 104 1.79 12.30 -5.20
N LYS A 105 0.50 12.45 -5.54
CA LYS A 105 -0.60 12.04 -4.68
C LYS A 105 -1.46 10.99 -5.34
N PHE A 106 -1.67 9.91 -4.63
CA PHE A 106 -2.46 8.78 -5.09
C PHE A 106 -3.58 8.48 -4.09
N LEU A 107 -4.74 8.14 -4.61
CA LEU A 107 -5.86 7.63 -3.85
C LEU A 107 -5.87 6.11 -3.93
N ILE A 108 -5.77 5.46 -2.79
CA ILE A 108 -5.84 4.00 -2.67
C ILE A 108 -7.16 3.65 -2.01
N LYS A 109 -7.97 2.85 -2.69
CA LYS A 109 -9.26 2.39 -2.16
C LYS A 109 -9.28 0.87 -2.02
N GLY A 110 -9.83 0.40 -0.90
CA GLY A 110 -10.19 -1.00 -0.73
C GLY A 110 -11.44 -1.39 -1.53
N CYS A 111 -11.92 -2.62 -1.31
CA CYS A 111 -13.14 -3.13 -1.96
C CYS A 111 -14.18 -3.52 -0.92
N TYR A 112 -15.43 -3.18 -1.19
CA TYR A 112 -16.59 -3.70 -0.47
C TYR A 112 -17.74 -4.00 -1.45
N GLU A 113 -18.62 -4.86 -1.02
CA GLU A 113 -19.82 -5.25 -1.76
C GLU A 113 -21.05 -5.00 -0.89
N LYS A 114 -22.14 -4.52 -1.50
CA LYS A 114 -23.42 -4.38 -0.83
C LYS A 114 -24.13 -5.75 -0.81
N VAL A 115 -24.32 -6.29 0.40
CA VAL A 115 -24.93 -7.61 0.59
C VAL A 115 -26.36 -7.53 1.16
N GLY A 116 -26.87 -6.32 1.38
CA GLY A 116 -28.24 -6.05 1.85
C GLY A 116 -28.50 -4.56 1.91
N ASP A 117 -29.73 -4.18 2.26
CA ASP A 117 -30.14 -2.76 2.31
C ASP A 117 -29.32 -1.93 3.30
N ASP A 118 -28.90 -2.54 4.41
CA ASP A 118 -28.14 -1.90 5.48
C ASP A 118 -26.84 -2.64 5.77
N LYS A 119 -26.36 -3.52 4.85
CA LYS A 119 -25.17 -4.35 5.07
C LYS A 119 -24.21 -4.28 3.90
N ILE A 120 -22.93 -4.17 4.22
CA ILE A 120 -21.82 -4.31 3.29
C ILE A 120 -20.88 -5.41 3.75
N ARG A 121 -20.19 -6.02 2.80
CA ARG A 121 -19.11 -6.98 3.01
C ARG A 121 -17.82 -6.40 2.47
N ILE A 122 -16.83 -6.26 3.32
CA ILE A 122 -15.51 -5.77 2.99
C ILE A 122 -14.66 -6.96 2.55
N THR A 123 -14.10 -6.89 1.34
CA THR A 123 -13.32 -7.97 0.75
C THR A 123 -11.85 -7.62 0.55
N GLU A 124 -11.52 -6.32 0.63
CA GLU A 124 -10.13 -5.83 0.53
C GLU A 124 -9.98 -4.53 1.31
N LEU A 125 -8.90 -4.39 2.08
CA LEU A 125 -8.55 -3.14 2.77
C LEU A 125 -7.57 -2.32 1.92
N PRO A 126 -7.54 -0.99 2.06
CA PRO A 126 -6.51 -0.18 1.41
C PRO A 126 -5.12 -0.62 1.84
N VAL A 127 -4.17 -0.61 0.90
CA VAL A 127 -2.78 -0.98 1.18
C VAL A 127 -2.22 -0.17 2.36
N GLY A 128 -1.53 -0.85 3.28
CA GLY A 128 -1.02 -0.25 4.51
C GLY A 128 -1.99 -0.27 5.69
N THR A 129 -3.22 -0.76 5.47
CA THR A 129 -4.21 -0.94 6.55
C THR A 129 -4.18 -2.38 7.05
N TRP A 130 -3.78 -2.58 8.30
CA TRP A 130 -3.70 -3.89 8.92
C TRP A 130 -5.04 -4.34 9.48
N THR A 131 -5.40 -5.61 9.27
CA THR A 131 -6.72 -6.18 9.61
C THR A 131 -7.07 -6.02 11.09
N MET A 132 -6.16 -6.35 12.01
CA MET A 132 -6.43 -6.29 13.45
C MET A 132 -6.71 -4.86 13.94
N PRO A 133 -5.85 -3.85 13.71
CA PRO A 133 -6.16 -2.46 14.06
C PRO A 133 -7.43 -1.94 13.39
N TYR A 134 -7.71 -2.40 12.17
CA TYR A 134 -8.90 -1.99 11.45
C TYR A 134 -10.17 -2.56 12.09
N THR A 135 -10.18 -3.83 12.46
CA THR A 135 -11.31 -4.44 13.19
C THR A 135 -11.57 -3.72 14.51
N SER A 136 -10.51 -3.44 15.29
CA SER A 136 -10.64 -2.66 16.53
C SER A 136 -11.20 -1.25 16.28
N PHE A 137 -10.79 -0.61 15.19
CA PHE A 137 -11.41 0.67 14.79
C PHE A 137 -12.90 0.53 14.51
N LEU A 138 -13.34 -0.51 13.78
CA LEU A 138 -14.76 -0.75 13.53
C LEU A 138 -15.56 -1.01 14.82
N GLU A 139 -14.97 -1.74 15.78
CA GLU A 139 -15.58 -1.95 17.10
C GLU A 139 -15.84 -0.62 17.82
N THR A 140 -14.93 0.34 17.72
CA THR A 140 -15.16 1.68 18.29
C THR A 140 -16.35 2.41 17.64
N LEU A 141 -16.67 2.13 16.37
CA LEU A 141 -17.85 2.70 15.71
C LEU A 141 -19.16 2.03 16.13
N VAL A 142 -19.11 0.76 16.55
CA VAL A 142 -20.26 0.03 17.11
C VAL A 142 -20.51 0.47 18.55
N ASP A 143 -19.46 0.58 19.36
CA ASP A 143 -19.57 0.97 20.77
C ASP A 143 -19.86 2.45 20.98
N GLY A 144 -19.62 3.27 19.97
CA GLY A 144 -19.60 4.73 20.03
C GLY A 144 -18.24 5.29 20.44
N VAL A 145 -17.79 6.29 19.70
CA VAL A 145 -16.48 6.93 19.89
C VAL A 145 -16.45 7.64 21.25
N VAL A 146 -15.43 7.35 22.05
CA VAL A 146 -15.22 8.04 23.32
C VAL A 146 -14.54 9.38 23.07
N ASP A 147 -15.13 10.47 23.49
CA ASP A 147 -14.50 11.79 23.46
C ASP A 147 -13.41 11.86 24.54
N ASN A 148 -12.15 11.95 24.09
CA ASN A 148 -10.98 12.00 24.98
C ASN A 148 -10.98 13.19 25.94
N LYS A 149 -11.74 14.27 25.66
CA LYS A 149 -11.81 15.47 26.53
C LYS A 149 -12.88 15.35 27.59
N THR A 150 -14.02 14.74 27.26
CA THR A 150 -15.18 14.68 28.14
C THR A 150 -15.40 13.31 28.75
N GLY A 151 -14.74 12.26 28.25
CA GLY A 151 -14.94 10.87 28.66
C GLY A 151 -16.30 10.30 28.30
N LYS A 152 -17.16 11.07 27.60
CA LYS A 152 -18.49 10.61 27.19
C LYS A 152 -18.43 9.79 25.92
N ARG A 153 -19.19 8.68 25.88
CA ARG A 153 -19.41 7.91 24.65
C ARG A 153 -20.40 8.62 23.74
N GLY A 154 -20.02 8.78 22.48
CA GLY A 154 -20.93 9.21 21.43
C GLY A 154 -21.96 8.14 21.08
N ALA A 155 -22.92 8.49 20.25
CA ALA A 155 -23.89 7.52 19.74
C ALA A 155 -23.20 6.51 18.80
N PRO A 156 -23.61 5.22 18.82
CA PRO A 156 -23.13 4.22 17.87
C PRO A 156 -23.35 4.64 16.42
N VAL A 157 -22.34 4.47 15.59
CA VAL A 157 -22.38 4.81 14.16
C VAL A 157 -22.78 3.59 13.35
N LEU A 158 -22.30 2.43 13.76
CA LEU A 158 -22.60 1.10 13.20
C LEU A 158 -23.50 0.33 14.17
N LYS A 159 -24.26 -0.61 13.63
CA LYS A 159 -25.13 -1.48 14.43
C LYS A 159 -24.38 -2.73 14.89
N ASP A 160 -23.60 -3.34 14.00
CA ASP A 160 -22.92 -4.61 14.27
C ASP A 160 -21.80 -4.84 13.25
N ILE A 161 -20.81 -5.64 13.63
CA ILE A 161 -19.73 -6.13 12.76
C ILE A 161 -19.51 -7.61 12.97
N SER A 162 -19.16 -8.33 11.90
CA SER A 162 -18.71 -9.72 11.93
C SER A 162 -17.46 -9.86 11.11
N SER A 163 -16.38 -10.37 11.68
CA SER A 163 -15.09 -10.53 11.02
C SER A 163 -14.72 -12.01 10.94
N ILE A 164 -14.50 -12.52 9.72
CA ILE A 164 -14.07 -13.89 9.43
C ILE A 164 -12.79 -13.82 8.59
N CYS A 165 -11.87 -12.95 9.00
CA CYS A 165 -10.61 -12.75 8.29
C CYS A 165 -9.65 -13.92 8.53
N THR A 166 -8.86 -14.25 7.51
CA THR A 166 -7.71 -15.15 7.58
C THR A 166 -6.42 -14.37 7.38
N GLU A 167 -5.27 -15.05 7.41
CA GLU A 167 -3.97 -14.40 7.14
C GLU A 167 -3.88 -13.79 5.73
N VAL A 168 -4.64 -14.33 4.78
CA VAL A 168 -4.57 -13.96 3.35
C VAL A 168 -5.87 -13.35 2.81
N ASN A 169 -6.97 -13.42 3.55
CA ASN A 169 -8.26 -12.92 3.07
C ASN A 169 -8.91 -12.00 4.11
N VAL A 170 -9.43 -10.89 3.61
CA VAL A 170 -10.28 -9.98 4.37
C VAL A 170 -11.74 -10.34 4.11
N ASP A 171 -12.50 -10.57 5.17
CA ASP A 171 -13.94 -10.81 5.13
C ASP A 171 -14.59 -10.20 6.39
N ILE A 172 -15.07 -8.98 6.24
CA ILE A 172 -15.69 -8.24 7.34
C ILE A 172 -17.08 -7.79 6.88
N THR A 173 -18.10 -8.24 7.56
CA THR A 173 -19.46 -7.76 7.33
C THR A 173 -19.81 -6.65 8.32
N VAL A 174 -20.25 -5.51 7.80
CA VAL A 174 -20.62 -4.33 8.57
C VAL A 174 -22.11 -4.08 8.38
N THR A 175 -22.83 -3.93 9.50
CA THR A 175 -24.26 -3.62 9.51
C THR A 175 -24.48 -2.17 9.97
N PHE A 176 -25.15 -1.40 9.14
CA PHE A 176 -25.53 -0.01 9.43
C PHE A 176 -26.89 0.08 10.13
N PRO A 177 -27.19 1.16 10.84
CA PRO A 177 -28.56 1.51 11.20
C PRO A 177 -29.41 1.68 9.93
N LYS A 178 -30.69 1.29 10.03
CA LYS A 178 -31.63 1.27 8.90
C LYS A 178 -31.66 2.58 8.11
N GLY A 179 -31.49 2.48 6.80
CA GLY A 179 -31.52 3.60 5.85
C GLY A 179 -30.27 4.50 5.84
N LYS A 180 -29.31 4.29 6.74
CA LYS A 180 -28.10 5.12 6.83
C LYS A 180 -27.10 4.82 5.70
N LEU A 181 -27.05 3.58 5.23
CA LEU A 181 -26.12 3.15 4.19
C LEU A 181 -26.36 3.92 2.89
N ASN A 182 -27.62 4.01 2.42
CA ASN A 182 -27.95 4.69 1.16
C ASN A 182 -27.59 6.19 1.21
N VAL A 183 -27.87 6.86 2.34
CA VAL A 183 -27.51 8.28 2.52
C VAL A 183 -25.99 8.50 2.46
N LEU A 184 -25.21 7.57 2.98
CA LEU A 184 -23.74 7.63 2.93
C LEU A 184 -23.21 7.33 1.52
N GLU A 185 -23.82 6.39 0.80
CA GLU A 185 -23.41 6.07 -0.59
C GLU A 185 -23.67 7.24 -1.54
N ASP A 186 -24.78 7.97 -1.35
CA ASP A 186 -25.15 9.13 -2.20
C ASP A 186 -24.22 10.35 -1.99
N SER A 187 -23.54 10.42 -0.86
CA SER A 187 -22.62 11.52 -0.52
C SER A 187 -21.22 11.24 -1.09
N VAL A 188 -20.88 11.88 -2.21
CA VAL A 188 -19.58 11.74 -2.87
C VAL A 188 -18.79 13.04 -2.75
N ASP A 189 -17.50 12.95 -2.39
CA ASP A 189 -16.60 14.10 -2.29
C ASP A 189 -15.89 14.44 -3.61
N ALA A 190 -15.08 15.52 -3.56
CA ALA A 190 -14.30 15.99 -4.71
C ALA A 190 -13.28 14.94 -5.21
N PHE A 191 -12.87 14.00 -4.37
CA PHE A 191 -11.95 12.92 -4.74
C PHE A 191 -12.67 11.67 -5.25
N GLY A 192 -14.01 11.68 -5.29
CA GLY A 192 -14.83 10.54 -5.70
C GLY A 192 -14.90 9.46 -4.63
N CYS A 193 -14.74 9.82 -3.34
CA CYS A 193 -14.97 8.95 -2.21
C CYS A 193 -16.39 9.18 -1.66
N ASN A 194 -17.16 8.12 -1.48
CA ASN A 194 -18.47 8.24 -0.87
C ASN A 194 -18.40 8.28 0.67
N GLY A 195 -19.54 8.58 1.31
CA GLY A 195 -19.61 8.70 2.77
C GLY A 195 -19.28 7.40 3.50
N VAL A 196 -19.58 6.23 2.92
CA VAL A 196 -19.20 4.91 3.47
C VAL A 196 -17.68 4.76 3.47
N GLU A 197 -17.04 5.05 2.33
CA GLU A 197 -15.59 4.95 2.17
C GLU A 197 -14.83 5.87 3.14
N LYS A 198 -15.37 7.07 3.39
CA LYS A 198 -14.80 8.02 4.37
C LYS A 198 -14.99 7.54 5.79
N LEU A 199 -16.23 7.16 6.15
CA LEU A 199 -16.57 6.70 7.49
C LEU A 199 -15.75 5.50 7.90
N LEU A 200 -15.56 4.55 6.98
CA LEU A 200 -14.84 3.32 7.22
C LEU A 200 -13.34 3.41 6.87
N LYS A 201 -12.84 4.61 6.54
CA LYS A 201 -11.42 4.81 6.17
C LYS A 201 -10.96 3.92 4.99
N PHE A 202 -11.84 3.72 4.02
CA PHE A 202 -11.56 2.95 2.80
C PHE A 202 -10.76 3.69 1.74
N CYS A 203 -10.62 5.01 1.91
CA CYS A 203 -9.86 5.88 1.03
C CYS A 203 -8.63 6.36 1.78
N LEU A 204 -7.45 5.95 1.34
CA LEU A 204 -6.19 6.45 1.85
C LEU A 204 -5.52 7.33 0.80
N LEU A 205 -5.06 8.49 1.23
CA LEU A 205 -4.21 9.36 0.44
C LEU A 205 -2.75 8.94 0.68
N TYR A 206 -2.11 8.43 -0.35
CA TYR A 206 -0.67 8.21 -0.36
C TYR A 206 -0.01 9.40 -1.05
N THR A 207 0.91 10.04 -0.35
CA THR A 207 1.76 11.10 -0.90
C THR A 207 3.19 10.58 -0.91
N SER A 208 3.81 10.51 -2.10
CA SER A 208 5.23 10.23 -2.19
C SER A 208 5.97 11.45 -1.64
N PRO A 209 6.71 11.34 -0.52
CA PRO A 209 7.43 12.49 0.03
C PRO A 209 8.51 12.91 -0.96
N SER A 210 8.53 14.20 -1.27
CA SER A 210 9.66 14.80 -1.98
C SER A 210 10.89 14.77 -1.07
N PRO A 211 12.09 14.54 -1.60
CA PRO A 211 13.33 14.68 -0.81
C PRO A 211 13.51 16.06 -0.17
N ARG A 212 12.73 17.06 -0.62
CA ARG A 212 12.70 18.42 -0.06
C ARG A 212 11.68 18.61 1.07
N ASP A 213 10.72 17.70 1.21
CA ASP A 213 9.64 17.81 2.21
C ASP A 213 10.04 17.21 3.58
N GLY A 214 11.31 16.91 3.78
CA GLY A 214 11.88 16.30 4.98
C GLY A 214 11.92 17.22 6.21
N ARG A 215 10.85 17.96 6.47
CA ARG A 215 10.58 18.53 7.78
C ARG A 215 9.44 17.75 8.42
N ILE A 216 9.80 16.80 9.25
CA ILE A 216 8.91 16.24 10.28
C ILE A 216 9.15 17.03 11.57
#